data_f2b8dbfbcb68083f7b0ad2a3de18b110
#
_entry.id   f2b8dbfbcb68083f7b0ad2a3de18b110
#
_cell.length_a   1.000
_cell.length_b   1.000
_cell.length_c   1.000
_cell.angle_alpha   90.00
_cell.angle_beta   90.00
_cell.angle_gamma   90.00
#
_symmetry.space_group_name_H-M   'P 1'
#
loop_
_entity.id
_entity.type
_entity.pdbx_description
1 polymer ?
#
loop_
_entity_poly.entity_id
_entity_poly.type
_entity_poly.pdbx_seq_one_letter_code
_entity_poly.pdbx_strand_id
1 'polypeptide(L)'
;MSVSVFAPASIGNVNVGFDVLGLAVKPIDGTLLGDVVTVTHSNDGDHIEVTGDFAKKLPGDVKDNIVWHCLLLFNQQLEAHQQDVAKVKLSLEKRMPVGSGLGSSACSVVAALAGLNAFYEKYHQFSFDDKTLLKMMGQMEAQISGSLHYDNVAPCFLGGMQLMVPDQEVISRTLPAFEDCYYVMAYPGIEVSTKAARDILPSDYSRADLITFGQNLATFVDACHRKDKVQAYS
;
A
#
# COMPACT_ATOMS: atom_id res chain seq x y z
N MET A 1 -24.09 -7.41 9.32
CA MET A 1 -22.83 -6.87 9.89
C MET A 1 -21.89 -6.58 8.74
N SER A 2 -21.48 -5.33 8.55
CA SER A 2 -20.54 -4.98 7.48
C SER A 2 -19.66 -3.77 7.87
N VAL A 3 -18.46 -3.71 7.28
CA VAL A 3 -17.52 -2.59 7.35
C VAL A 3 -16.95 -2.37 5.96
N SER A 4 -16.85 -1.11 5.51
CA SER A 4 -16.21 -0.74 4.25
C SER A 4 -15.02 0.17 4.54
N VAL A 5 -13.89 -0.12 3.90
CA VAL A 5 -12.65 0.66 4.01
C VAL A 5 -12.20 1.06 2.61
N PHE A 6 -11.88 2.34 2.47
CA PHE A 6 -11.24 2.92 1.29
C PHE A 6 -9.74 3.05 1.55
N ALA A 7 -8.92 2.63 0.60
CA ALA A 7 -7.47 2.80 0.61
C ALA A 7 -7.03 3.66 -0.57
N PRO A 8 -6.35 4.79 -0.33
CA PRO A 8 -5.99 5.74 -1.38
C PRO A 8 -4.82 5.26 -2.24
N ALA A 9 -4.70 5.81 -3.43
CA ALA A 9 -3.52 5.68 -4.26
C ALA A 9 -2.26 6.22 -3.57
N SER A 10 -1.11 5.71 -3.95
CA SER A 10 0.19 6.14 -3.44
C SER A 10 1.23 6.27 -4.55
N ILE A 11 2.22 7.13 -4.32
CA ILE A 11 3.42 7.25 -5.14
C ILE A 11 4.57 6.68 -4.33
N GLY A 12 5.14 5.54 -4.78
CA GLY A 12 6.39 5.03 -4.24
C GLY A 12 7.58 5.85 -4.74
N ASN A 13 8.70 5.78 -4.05
CA ASN A 13 9.96 6.45 -4.37
C ASN A 13 9.93 7.99 -4.28
N VAL A 14 8.80 8.63 -4.44
CA VAL A 14 8.60 10.08 -4.51
C VAL A 14 9.55 10.71 -5.54
N ASN A 15 10.62 11.40 -5.13
CA ASN A 15 11.62 11.98 -6.02
C ASN A 15 12.95 11.19 -5.99
N VAL A 16 13.54 11.05 -4.81
CA VAL A 16 14.91 10.53 -4.60
C VAL A 16 14.97 9.30 -3.69
N GLY A 17 13.85 8.79 -3.23
CA GLY A 17 13.78 7.76 -2.19
C GLY A 17 13.35 6.39 -2.71
N PHE A 18 14.12 5.77 -3.62
CA PHE A 18 13.82 4.42 -4.12
C PHE A 18 13.67 3.42 -2.97
N ASP A 19 12.48 2.80 -2.85
CA ASP A 19 12.06 1.90 -1.75
C ASP A 19 12.09 2.52 -0.33
N VAL A 20 12.36 3.83 -0.22
CA VAL A 20 12.57 4.53 1.06
C VAL A 20 11.50 5.57 1.32
N LEU A 21 10.94 6.19 0.27
CA LEU A 21 9.92 7.22 0.39
C LEU A 21 8.61 6.81 -0.29
N GLY A 22 7.50 7.16 0.33
CA GLY A 22 6.18 6.99 -0.27
C GLY A 22 5.23 8.11 0.13
N LEU A 23 4.26 8.42 -0.73
CA LEU A 23 3.31 9.50 -0.54
C LEU A 23 1.89 9.05 -0.89
N ALA A 24 0.95 9.22 0.04
CA ALA A 24 -0.47 9.08 -0.25
C ALA A 24 -0.97 10.26 -1.07
N VAL A 25 -1.81 10.00 -2.07
CA VAL A 25 -2.32 11.03 -2.97
C VAL A 25 -3.84 11.10 -2.96
N LYS A 26 -4.35 12.32 -3.15
CA LYS A 26 -5.78 12.61 -3.22
C LYS A 26 -6.05 13.52 -4.40
N PRO A 27 -7.00 13.20 -5.29
CA PRO A 27 -7.43 14.10 -6.36
C PRO A 27 -7.93 15.43 -5.84
N ILE A 28 -7.62 16.52 -6.56
CA ILE A 28 -8.00 17.88 -6.18
C ILE A 28 -9.51 18.15 -6.30
N ASP A 29 -10.20 17.39 -7.16
CA ASP A 29 -11.65 17.48 -7.36
C ASP A 29 -12.46 16.72 -6.31
N GLY A 30 -11.78 16.07 -5.35
CA GLY A 30 -12.40 15.30 -4.28
C GLY A 30 -12.89 13.91 -4.68
N THR A 31 -12.65 13.46 -5.91
CA THR A 31 -12.93 12.08 -6.31
C THR A 31 -12.08 11.09 -5.51
N LEU A 32 -12.56 9.85 -5.40
CA LEU A 32 -11.82 8.80 -4.69
C LEU A 32 -10.92 8.06 -5.70
N LEU A 33 -9.61 8.25 -5.58
CA LEU A 33 -8.60 7.50 -6.30
C LEU A 33 -8.01 6.44 -5.37
N GLY A 34 -8.46 5.21 -5.51
CA GLY A 34 -8.11 4.11 -4.62
C GLY A 34 -9.13 2.98 -4.72
N ASP A 35 -8.95 1.91 -3.96
CA ASP A 35 -9.84 0.76 -3.93
C ASP A 35 -10.71 0.76 -2.66
N VAL A 36 -11.84 0.07 -2.72
CA VAL A 36 -12.71 -0.14 -1.56
C VAL A 36 -12.85 -1.64 -1.31
N VAL A 37 -12.71 -2.06 -0.06
CA VAL A 37 -13.10 -3.41 0.36
C VAL A 37 -14.20 -3.32 1.40
N THR A 38 -15.28 -4.06 1.16
CA THR A 38 -16.35 -4.26 2.12
C THR A 38 -16.26 -5.66 2.68
N VAL A 39 -16.13 -5.76 4.01
CA VAL A 39 -16.15 -7.03 4.75
C VAL A 39 -17.53 -7.23 5.35
N THR A 40 -18.15 -8.37 5.05
CA THR A 40 -19.49 -8.72 5.52
C THR A 40 -19.46 -10.11 6.13
N HIS A 41 -20.18 -10.33 7.24
CA HIS A 41 -20.35 -11.67 7.78
C HIS A 41 -20.99 -12.60 6.74
N SER A 42 -20.50 -13.83 6.65
CA SER A 42 -21.01 -14.87 5.75
C SER A 42 -21.46 -16.10 6.54
N ASN A 43 -22.57 -16.73 6.10
CA ASN A 43 -23.01 -17.99 6.67
C ASN A 43 -22.55 -19.20 5.85
N ASP A 44 -22.16 -18.96 4.58
CA ASP A 44 -21.86 -20.01 3.60
C ASP A 44 -20.35 -20.26 3.39
N GLY A 45 -19.51 -19.68 4.27
CA GLY A 45 -18.07 -19.76 4.18
C GLY A 45 -17.42 -18.48 3.66
N ASP A 46 -16.11 -18.52 3.47
CA ASP A 46 -15.36 -17.37 2.99
C ASP A 46 -15.54 -17.17 1.48
N HIS A 47 -15.81 -15.93 1.06
CA HIS A 47 -16.04 -15.56 -0.33
C HIS A 47 -15.32 -14.28 -0.69
N ILE A 48 -14.94 -14.16 -1.98
CA ILE A 48 -14.53 -12.88 -2.56
C ILE A 48 -15.41 -12.57 -3.77
N GLU A 49 -15.86 -11.34 -3.86
CA GLU A 49 -16.49 -10.74 -5.02
C GLU A 49 -15.66 -9.56 -5.50
N VAL A 50 -15.49 -9.43 -6.80
CA VAL A 50 -14.72 -8.34 -7.41
C VAL A 50 -15.61 -7.58 -8.37
N THR A 51 -15.66 -6.27 -8.19
CA THR A 51 -16.41 -5.30 -9.01
C THR A 51 -15.52 -4.10 -9.35
N GLY A 52 -16.07 -3.14 -10.07
CA GLY A 52 -15.38 -1.91 -10.45
C GLY A 52 -14.76 -1.96 -11.84
N ASP A 53 -14.28 -0.80 -12.30
CA ASP A 53 -13.88 -0.56 -13.69
C ASP A 53 -12.69 -1.44 -14.14
N PHE A 54 -11.82 -1.80 -13.19
CA PHE A 54 -10.62 -2.59 -13.45
C PHE A 54 -10.73 -4.05 -12.96
N ALA A 55 -11.92 -4.51 -12.57
CA ALA A 55 -12.14 -5.88 -12.10
C ALA A 55 -11.70 -6.95 -13.11
N LYS A 56 -11.94 -6.69 -14.40
CA LYS A 56 -11.59 -7.63 -15.50
C LYS A 56 -10.09 -7.80 -15.73
N LYS A 57 -9.26 -6.94 -15.12
CA LYS A 57 -7.80 -7.01 -15.19
C LYS A 57 -7.19 -7.88 -14.09
N LEU A 58 -7.98 -8.29 -13.11
CA LEU A 58 -7.53 -9.18 -12.04
C LEU A 58 -7.64 -10.64 -12.46
N PRO A 59 -6.91 -11.56 -11.77
CA PRO A 59 -7.00 -12.99 -12.04
C PRO A 59 -8.45 -13.50 -12.01
N GLY A 60 -8.76 -14.39 -12.95
CA GLY A 60 -10.11 -14.98 -13.06
C GLY A 60 -10.43 -15.98 -11.95
N ASP A 61 -9.41 -16.68 -11.41
CA ASP A 61 -9.60 -17.51 -10.22
C ASP A 61 -9.51 -16.61 -8.98
N VAL A 62 -10.53 -16.70 -8.14
CA VAL A 62 -10.60 -15.97 -6.86
C VAL A 62 -9.41 -16.29 -5.96
N LYS A 63 -8.88 -17.51 -6.02
CA LYS A 63 -7.75 -17.94 -5.20
C LYS A 63 -6.42 -17.31 -5.61
N ASP A 64 -6.33 -16.80 -6.82
CA ASP A 64 -5.16 -16.07 -7.31
C ASP A 64 -5.24 -14.57 -6.99
N ASN A 65 -6.36 -14.11 -6.43
CA ASN A 65 -6.54 -12.71 -6.08
C ASN A 65 -5.81 -12.39 -4.77
N ILE A 66 -5.05 -11.29 -4.75
CA ILE A 66 -4.27 -10.88 -3.57
C ILE A 66 -5.16 -10.64 -2.33
N VAL A 67 -6.41 -10.21 -2.53
CA VAL A 67 -7.37 -10.01 -1.42
C VAL A 67 -7.75 -11.34 -0.75
N TRP A 68 -7.77 -12.45 -1.52
CA TRP A 68 -7.91 -13.79 -0.93
C TRP A 68 -6.71 -14.16 -0.06
N HIS A 69 -5.51 -13.87 -0.53
CA HIS A 69 -4.30 -14.11 0.26
C HIS A 69 -4.24 -13.22 1.51
N CYS A 70 -4.74 -11.99 1.44
CA CYS A 70 -4.92 -11.13 2.62
C CYS A 70 -5.83 -11.77 3.67
N LEU A 71 -6.96 -12.34 3.25
CA LEU A 71 -7.87 -13.05 4.15
C LEU A 71 -7.20 -14.27 4.80
N LEU A 72 -6.50 -15.09 4.01
CA LEU A 72 -5.80 -16.26 4.53
C LEU A 72 -4.72 -15.88 5.55
N LEU A 73 -3.92 -14.86 5.24
CA LEU A 73 -2.90 -14.36 6.18
C LEU A 73 -3.52 -13.79 7.46
N PHE A 74 -4.60 -13.01 7.33
CA PHE A 74 -5.30 -12.45 8.47
C PHE A 74 -5.87 -13.54 9.38
N ASN A 75 -6.50 -14.57 8.80
CA ASN A 75 -7.02 -15.72 9.54
C ASN A 75 -5.90 -16.49 10.25
N GLN A 76 -4.77 -16.71 9.59
CA GLN A 76 -3.58 -17.32 10.20
C GLN A 76 -3.07 -16.52 11.41
N GLN A 77 -3.07 -15.19 11.32
CA GLN A 77 -2.68 -14.33 12.43
C GLN A 77 -3.69 -14.36 13.57
N LEU A 78 -4.99 -14.43 13.29
CA LEU A 78 -6.02 -14.61 14.32
C LEU A 78 -5.81 -15.91 15.10
N GLU A 79 -5.58 -17.02 14.39
CA GLU A 79 -5.31 -18.33 15.00
C GLU A 79 -4.06 -18.29 15.88
N ALA A 80 -2.98 -17.65 15.42
CA ALA A 80 -1.76 -17.47 16.20
C ALA A 80 -1.96 -16.66 17.48
N HIS A 81 -2.97 -15.76 17.48
CA HIS A 81 -3.37 -14.98 18.66
C HIS A 81 -4.56 -15.58 19.43
N GLN A 82 -4.91 -16.84 19.15
CA GLN A 82 -5.99 -17.59 19.78
C GLN A 82 -7.35 -16.91 19.67
N GLN A 83 -7.58 -16.23 18.53
CA GLN A 83 -8.85 -15.60 18.20
C GLN A 83 -9.71 -16.49 17.31
N ASP A 84 -11.02 -16.42 17.46
CA ASP A 84 -11.96 -17.12 16.61
C ASP A 84 -11.98 -16.57 15.18
N VAL A 85 -11.97 -17.46 14.19
CA VAL A 85 -12.02 -17.10 12.78
C VAL A 85 -13.48 -17.07 12.31
N ALA A 86 -14.01 -15.87 12.08
CA ALA A 86 -15.33 -15.67 11.51
C ALA A 86 -15.32 -15.91 9.99
N LYS A 87 -16.43 -16.45 9.47
CA LYS A 87 -16.62 -16.54 8.02
C LYS A 87 -17.08 -15.21 7.46
N VAL A 88 -16.40 -14.76 6.40
CA VAL A 88 -16.62 -13.44 5.83
C VAL A 88 -16.72 -13.47 4.30
N LYS A 89 -17.48 -12.53 3.75
CA LYS A 89 -17.45 -12.14 2.35
C LYS A 89 -16.67 -10.83 2.22
N LEU A 90 -15.67 -10.82 1.35
CA LEU A 90 -14.92 -9.63 0.95
C LEU A 90 -15.41 -9.17 -0.43
N SER A 91 -15.92 -7.96 -0.52
CA SER A 91 -16.28 -7.35 -1.81
C SER A 91 -15.27 -6.28 -2.15
N LEU A 92 -14.39 -6.56 -3.12
CA LEU A 92 -13.41 -5.61 -3.65
C LEU A 92 -14.03 -4.81 -4.79
N GLU A 93 -14.10 -3.50 -4.65
CA GLU A 93 -14.37 -2.58 -5.75
C GLU A 93 -13.03 -2.05 -6.29
N LYS A 94 -12.59 -2.63 -7.42
CA LYS A 94 -11.33 -2.31 -8.08
C LYS A 94 -11.46 -1.05 -8.93
N ARG A 95 -11.08 0.10 -8.38
CA ARG A 95 -11.15 1.41 -9.02
C ARG A 95 -9.80 1.86 -9.57
N MET A 96 -8.70 1.26 -9.10
CA MET A 96 -7.35 1.61 -9.53
C MET A 96 -6.94 0.83 -10.77
N PRO A 97 -6.38 1.51 -11.80
CA PRO A 97 -5.82 0.83 -12.95
C PRO A 97 -4.64 -0.05 -12.52
N VAL A 98 -4.67 -1.31 -12.99
CA VAL A 98 -3.61 -2.29 -12.68
C VAL A 98 -2.33 -1.92 -13.44
N GLY A 99 -1.17 -2.02 -12.78
CA GLY A 99 0.13 -1.73 -13.39
C GLY A 99 0.35 -0.24 -13.71
N SER A 100 -0.37 0.67 -13.05
CA SER A 100 -0.30 2.11 -13.29
C SER A 100 0.89 2.83 -12.63
N GLY A 101 1.63 2.17 -11.76
CA GLY A 101 2.66 2.82 -10.94
C GLY A 101 2.11 3.67 -9.78
N LEU A 102 0.80 3.57 -9.49
CA LEU A 102 0.12 4.36 -8.45
C LEU A 102 -0.27 3.52 -7.22
N GLY A 103 0.47 2.46 -6.94
CA GLY A 103 0.21 1.59 -5.79
C GLY A 103 -1.12 0.82 -5.89
N SER A 104 -1.51 0.39 -7.11
CA SER A 104 -2.81 -0.27 -7.33
C SER A 104 -2.97 -1.58 -6.54
N SER A 105 -1.91 -2.39 -6.38
CA SER A 105 -1.91 -3.58 -5.52
C SER A 105 -1.98 -3.19 -4.04
N ALA A 106 -1.18 -2.21 -3.63
CA ALA A 106 -1.17 -1.69 -2.27
C ALA A 106 -2.56 -1.20 -1.83
N CYS A 107 -3.32 -0.51 -2.71
CA CYS A 107 -4.71 -0.13 -2.42
C CYS A 107 -5.58 -1.34 -2.07
N SER A 108 -5.53 -2.41 -2.86
CA SER A 108 -6.33 -3.61 -2.62
C SER A 108 -5.91 -4.33 -1.34
N VAL A 109 -4.59 -4.47 -1.10
CA VAL A 109 -4.01 -5.08 0.10
C VAL A 109 -4.38 -4.32 1.37
N VAL A 110 -4.18 -2.99 1.35
CA VAL A 110 -4.48 -2.12 2.50
C VAL A 110 -5.97 -2.11 2.79
N ALA A 111 -6.83 -1.92 1.77
CA ALA A 111 -8.29 -1.93 1.96
C ALA A 111 -8.78 -3.27 2.54
N ALA A 112 -8.20 -4.41 2.10
CA ALA A 112 -8.58 -5.72 2.60
C ALA A 112 -8.16 -5.93 4.05
N LEU A 113 -6.89 -5.72 4.40
CA LEU A 113 -6.38 -5.97 5.75
C LEU A 113 -6.93 -4.98 6.77
N ALA A 114 -7.00 -3.69 6.43
CA ALA A 114 -7.64 -2.69 7.28
C ALA A 114 -9.15 -2.92 7.43
N GLY A 115 -9.82 -3.38 6.37
CA GLY A 115 -11.23 -3.75 6.40
C GLY A 115 -11.51 -4.94 7.32
N LEU A 116 -10.69 -5.99 7.24
CA LEU A 116 -10.76 -7.14 8.14
C LEU A 116 -10.52 -6.71 9.60
N ASN A 117 -9.48 -5.91 9.84
CA ASN A 117 -9.16 -5.43 11.18
C ASN A 117 -10.30 -4.61 11.77
N ALA A 118 -10.86 -3.67 11.02
CA ALA A 118 -12.00 -2.86 11.46
C ALA A 118 -13.28 -3.69 11.66
N PHE A 119 -13.48 -4.77 10.88
CA PHE A 119 -14.58 -5.70 11.09
C PHE A 119 -14.42 -6.45 12.41
N TYR A 120 -13.22 -6.97 12.70
CA TYR A 120 -12.95 -7.67 13.96
C TYR A 120 -13.01 -6.73 15.18
N GLU A 121 -12.47 -5.53 15.07
CA GLU A 121 -12.60 -4.51 16.14
C GLU A 121 -14.07 -4.25 16.48
N LYS A 122 -14.91 -4.04 15.47
CA LYS A 122 -16.30 -3.66 15.65
C LYS A 122 -17.19 -4.80 16.15
N TYR A 123 -16.97 -6.03 15.71
CA TYR A 123 -17.91 -7.15 15.94
C TYR A 123 -17.34 -8.26 16.81
N HIS A 124 -16.03 -8.33 17.00
CA HIS A 124 -15.34 -9.35 17.79
C HIS A 124 -14.49 -8.75 18.92
N GLN A 125 -14.45 -7.41 19.06
CA GLN A 125 -13.69 -6.70 20.10
C GLN A 125 -12.19 -7.04 20.08
N PHE A 126 -11.65 -7.30 18.91
CA PHE A 126 -10.24 -7.61 18.68
C PHE A 126 -9.72 -6.82 17.49
N SER A 127 -8.51 -6.29 17.60
CA SER A 127 -7.81 -5.67 16.47
C SER A 127 -6.30 -5.86 16.62
N PHE A 128 -5.61 -5.98 15.50
CA PHE A 128 -4.16 -5.86 15.46
C PHE A 128 -3.77 -4.38 15.49
N ASP A 129 -2.59 -4.10 16.02
CA ASP A 129 -1.99 -2.77 15.95
C ASP A 129 -1.51 -2.43 14.53
N ASP A 130 -1.27 -1.14 14.28
CA ASP A 130 -0.85 -0.62 12.97
C ASP A 130 0.46 -1.26 12.49
N LYS A 131 1.39 -1.56 13.39
CA LYS A 131 2.66 -2.20 13.07
C LYS A 131 2.45 -3.61 12.55
N THR A 132 1.61 -4.40 13.21
CA THR A 132 1.28 -5.77 12.80
C THR A 132 0.56 -5.77 11.45
N LEU A 133 -0.41 -4.86 11.27
CA LEU A 133 -1.09 -4.68 9.99
C LEU A 133 -0.11 -4.31 8.87
N LEU A 134 0.76 -3.34 9.12
CA LEU A 134 1.73 -2.90 8.12
C LEU A 134 2.71 -4.01 7.72
N LYS A 135 3.12 -4.86 8.69
CA LYS A 135 3.92 -6.06 8.39
C LYS A 135 3.17 -7.04 7.48
N MET A 136 1.89 -7.31 7.77
CA MET A 136 1.07 -8.16 6.89
C MET A 136 0.91 -7.55 5.49
N MET A 137 0.69 -6.23 5.39
CA MET A 137 0.59 -5.52 4.13
C MET A 137 1.87 -5.63 3.30
N GLY A 138 3.05 -5.44 3.93
CA GLY A 138 4.34 -5.63 3.27
C GLY A 138 4.57 -7.06 2.80
N GLN A 139 4.17 -8.07 3.57
CA GLN A 139 4.24 -9.48 3.16
C GLN A 139 3.39 -9.76 1.91
N MET A 140 2.20 -9.16 1.81
CA MET A 140 1.34 -9.32 0.64
C MET A 140 1.93 -8.64 -0.60
N GLU A 141 2.47 -7.43 -0.47
CA GLU A 141 3.17 -6.75 -1.57
C GLU A 141 4.40 -7.53 -2.04
N ALA A 142 5.15 -8.16 -1.14
CA ALA A 142 6.29 -8.99 -1.49
C ALA A 142 5.92 -10.20 -2.37
N GLN A 143 4.71 -10.75 -2.23
CA GLN A 143 4.23 -11.83 -3.11
C GLN A 143 4.04 -11.36 -4.55
N ILE A 144 3.68 -10.09 -4.76
CA ILE A 144 3.43 -9.50 -6.09
C ILE A 144 4.73 -9.02 -6.72
N SER A 145 5.54 -8.29 -5.96
CA SER A 145 6.73 -7.59 -6.46
C SER A 145 8.00 -8.42 -6.41
N GLY A 146 8.02 -9.51 -5.62
CA GLY A 146 9.17 -10.37 -5.41
C GLY A 146 10.16 -9.88 -4.34
N SER A 147 9.92 -8.73 -3.70
CA SER A 147 10.75 -8.19 -2.61
C SER A 147 9.91 -7.45 -1.58
N LEU A 148 10.36 -7.47 -0.33
CA LEU A 148 9.68 -6.78 0.76
C LEU A 148 9.99 -5.28 0.68
N HIS A 149 8.96 -4.47 0.49
CA HIS A 149 9.03 -3.01 0.53
C HIS A 149 7.71 -2.42 1.04
N TYR A 150 7.75 -1.23 1.58
CA TYR A 150 6.60 -0.58 2.23
C TYR A 150 6.25 0.78 1.63
N ASP A 151 6.99 1.24 0.65
CA ASP A 151 6.90 2.59 0.07
C ASP A 151 5.53 2.92 -0.56
N ASN A 152 4.75 1.91 -0.92
CA ASN A 152 3.36 2.07 -1.34
C ASN A 152 2.35 1.76 -0.23
N VAL A 153 2.52 0.65 0.51
CA VAL A 153 1.53 0.28 1.55
C VAL A 153 1.56 1.21 2.75
N ALA A 154 2.73 1.71 3.16
CA ALA A 154 2.83 2.60 4.31
C ALA A 154 2.07 3.92 4.09
N PRO A 155 2.28 4.70 3.01
CA PRO A 155 1.49 5.90 2.79
C PRO A 155 0.02 5.60 2.49
N CYS A 156 -0.29 4.50 1.81
CA CYS A 156 -1.66 4.08 1.56
C CYS A 156 -2.44 3.81 2.86
N PHE A 157 -1.78 3.23 3.88
CA PHE A 157 -2.38 2.90 5.17
C PHE A 157 -2.34 4.07 6.16
N LEU A 158 -1.17 4.69 6.35
CA LEU A 158 -0.92 5.71 7.37
C LEU A 158 -1.21 7.14 6.88
N GLY A 159 -1.30 7.32 5.57
CA GLY A 159 -1.45 8.64 4.95
C GLY A 159 -0.14 9.44 4.87
N GLY A 160 -0.22 10.61 4.23
CA GLY A 160 0.88 11.56 4.12
C GLY A 160 2.12 11.04 3.41
N MET A 161 3.25 11.69 3.67
CA MET A 161 4.57 11.26 3.19
C MET A 161 5.22 10.38 4.25
N GLN A 162 5.67 9.19 3.86
CA GLN A 162 6.27 8.21 4.74
C GLN A 162 7.72 7.95 4.35
N LEU A 163 8.60 7.95 5.35
CA LEU A 163 10.00 7.53 5.25
C LEU A 163 10.12 6.13 5.85
N MET A 164 10.52 5.16 5.05
CA MET A 164 10.81 3.82 5.52
C MET A 164 12.11 3.81 6.33
N VAL A 165 12.08 3.18 7.51
CA VAL A 165 13.26 3.11 8.38
C VAL A 165 13.67 1.64 8.60
N PRO A 166 14.99 1.36 8.72
CA PRO A 166 15.49 -0.01 8.88
C PRO A 166 15.36 -0.47 10.35
N ASP A 167 14.17 -0.25 10.95
CA ASP A 167 13.90 -0.59 12.35
C ASP A 167 12.79 -1.65 12.39
N GLN A 168 12.96 -2.67 13.20
CA GLN A 168 11.95 -3.74 13.32
C GLN A 168 10.73 -3.29 14.14
N GLU A 169 10.87 -2.28 14.98
CA GLU A 169 9.81 -1.75 15.82
C GLU A 169 9.03 -0.60 15.16
N VAL A 170 9.69 0.17 14.29
CA VAL A 170 9.11 1.30 13.57
C VAL A 170 9.41 1.12 12.08
N ILE A 171 8.41 0.78 11.28
CA ILE A 171 8.59 0.52 9.84
C ILE A 171 8.72 1.81 9.05
N SER A 172 7.97 2.84 9.46
CA SER A 172 8.00 4.15 8.79
C SER A 172 7.86 5.31 9.75
N ARG A 173 8.26 6.48 9.30
CA ARG A 173 8.06 7.76 9.98
C ARG A 173 7.42 8.76 9.02
N THR A 174 6.46 9.51 9.52
CA THR A 174 5.83 10.58 8.73
C THR A 174 6.80 11.73 8.56
N LEU A 175 6.99 12.15 7.30
CA LEU A 175 7.70 13.38 6.97
C LEU A 175 6.71 14.52 6.71
N PRO A 176 7.10 15.79 6.99
CA PRO A 176 6.32 16.93 6.55
C PRO A 176 6.20 16.94 5.02
N ALA A 177 4.97 16.98 4.51
CA ALA A 177 4.69 17.17 3.10
C ALA A 177 4.50 18.67 2.80
N PHE A 178 4.62 19.04 1.51
CA PHE A 178 4.33 20.40 1.05
C PHE A 178 2.85 20.52 0.72
N GLU A 179 2.05 21.07 1.65
CA GLU A 179 0.59 21.15 1.54
C GLU A 179 0.11 22.07 0.40
N ASP A 180 0.96 22.98 -0.05
CA ASP A 180 0.70 23.94 -1.13
C ASP A 180 1.27 23.50 -2.48
N CYS A 181 1.64 22.23 -2.62
CA CYS A 181 2.08 21.63 -3.86
C CYS A 181 1.02 20.69 -4.44
N TYR A 182 0.96 20.66 -5.77
CA TYR A 182 0.18 19.68 -6.51
C TYR A 182 1.12 18.71 -7.22
N TYR A 183 0.79 17.43 -7.15
CA TYR A 183 1.51 16.40 -7.87
C TYR A 183 0.74 16.07 -9.15
N VAL A 184 1.36 16.30 -10.31
CA VAL A 184 0.78 15.95 -11.60
C VAL A 184 1.23 14.55 -11.95
N MET A 185 0.28 13.63 -12.03
CA MET A 185 0.53 12.24 -12.40
C MET A 185 0.02 11.97 -13.80
N ALA A 186 0.85 11.39 -14.65
CA ALA A 186 0.50 10.99 -16.00
C ALA A 186 0.58 9.47 -16.13
N TYR A 187 -0.55 8.83 -16.44
CA TYR A 187 -0.61 7.41 -16.76
C TYR A 187 -0.73 7.22 -18.28
N PRO A 188 0.31 6.71 -18.95
CA PRO A 188 0.31 6.59 -20.42
C PRO A 188 -0.51 5.40 -20.95
N GLY A 189 -1.19 4.64 -20.08
CA GLY A 189 -1.95 3.45 -20.46
C GLY A 189 -1.09 2.20 -20.73
N ILE A 190 0.18 2.24 -20.34
CA ILE A 190 1.12 1.11 -20.49
C ILE A 190 1.25 0.41 -19.14
N GLU A 191 0.97 -0.88 -19.10
CA GLU A 191 1.20 -1.69 -17.90
C GLU A 191 2.69 -2.03 -17.75
N VAL A 192 3.26 -1.69 -16.60
CA VAL A 192 4.64 -2.05 -16.24
C VAL A 192 4.60 -2.93 -15.00
N SER A 193 5.11 -4.16 -15.13
CA SER A 193 5.28 -5.06 -13.99
C SER A 193 6.38 -4.53 -13.07
N THR A 194 6.08 -4.37 -11.78
CA THR A 194 7.08 -3.98 -10.76
C THR A 194 8.27 -4.93 -10.74
N LYS A 195 8.02 -6.24 -10.87
CA LYS A 195 9.08 -7.23 -10.96
C LYS A 195 9.99 -7.00 -12.17
N ALA A 196 9.40 -6.87 -13.38
CA ALA A 196 10.18 -6.63 -14.59
C ALA A 196 10.98 -5.32 -14.54
N ALA A 197 10.41 -4.26 -13.93
CA ALA A 197 11.11 -3.00 -13.73
C ALA A 197 12.30 -3.14 -12.75
N ARG A 198 12.20 -4.01 -11.74
CA ARG A 198 13.31 -4.31 -10.81
C ARG A 198 14.38 -5.18 -11.44
N ASP A 199 14.00 -6.15 -12.26
CA ASP A 199 14.92 -7.11 -12.90
C ASP A 199 15.92 -6.44 -13.85
N ILE A 200 15.64 -5.22 -14.33
CA ILE A 200 16.56 -4.44 -15.18
C ILE A 200 17.53 -3.53 -14.39
N LEU A 201 17.35 -3.41 -13.07
CA LEU A 201 18.25 -2.60 -12.26
C LEU A 201 19.62 -3.28 -12.11
N PRO A 202 20.72 -2.50 -12.06
CA PRO A 202 22.04 -3.06 -11.80
C PRO A 202 22.09 -3.76 -10.45
N SER A 203 22.86 -4.87 -10.37
CA SER A 203 23.14 -5.55 -9.10
C SER A 203 24.15 -4.79 -8.23
N ASP A 204 24.98 -3.96 -8.86
CA ASP A 204 26.07 -3.24 -8.22
C ASP A 204 26.02 -1.76 -8.58
N TYR A 205 26.38 -0.92 -7.62
CA TYR A 205 26.45 0.53 -7.77
C TYR A 205 27.85 1.04 -7.37
N SER A 206 28.32 2.07 -8.05
CA SER A 206 29.60 2.68 -7.71
C SER A 206 29.53 3.38 -6.33
N ARG A 207 30.70 3.55 -5.67
CA ARG A 207 30.76 4.35 -4.45
C ARG A 207 30.25 5.78 -4.67
N ALA A 208 30.49 6.36 -5.84
CA ALA A 208 30.02 7.70 -6.19
C ALA A 208 28.49 7.75 -6.25
N ASP A 209 27.85 6.76 -6.86
CA ASP A 209 26.37 6.67 -6.93
C ASP A 209 25.77 6.55 -5.53
N LEU A 210 26.34 5.71 -4.66
CA LEU A 210 25.86 5.56 -3.28
C LEU A 210 25.98 6.87 -2.48
N ILE A 211 27.08 7.60 -2.65
CA ILE A 211 27.28 8.90 -1.99
C ILE A 211 26.25 9.90 -2.52
N THR A 212 26.07 9.99 -3.83
CA THR A 212 25.11 10.89 -4.47
C THR A 212 23.67 10.58 -4.02
N PHE A 213 23.29 9.30 -4.01
CA PHE A 213 21.97 8.87 -3.50
C PHE A 213 21.77 9.31 -2.04
N GLY A 214 22.75 9.04 -1.17
CA GLY A 214 22.69 9.44 0.24
C GLY A 214 22.59 10.96 0.44
N GLN A 215 23.35 11.74 -0.34
CA GLN A 215 23.28 13.21 -0.31
C GLN A 215 21.90 13.72 -0.76
N ASN A 216 21.37 13.22 -1.87
CA ASN A 216 20.06 13.63 -2.39
C ASN A 216 18.94 13.29 -1.42
N LEU A 217 18.94 12.07 -0.87
CA LEU A 217 17.93 11.65 0.11
C LEU A 217 17.99 12.50 1.39
N ALA A 218 19.19 12.70 1.94
CA ALA A 218 19.36 13.52 3.14
C ALA A 218 18.94 14.98 2.91
N THR A 219 19.29 15.54 1.74
CA THR A 219 18.89 16.90 1.34
C THR A 219 17.38 17.03 1.21
N PHE A 220 16.74 16.05 0.59
CA PHE A 220 15.27 16.02 0.46
C PHE A 220 14.58 15.98 1.84
N VAL A 221 15.02 15.09 2.73
CA VAL A 221 14.47 14.98 4.09
C VAL A 221 14.66 16.29 4.88
N ASP A 222 15.85 16.89 4.82
CA ASP A 222 16.11 18.20 5.45
C ASP A 222 15.21 19.30 4.88
N ALA A 223 15.07 19.35 3.55
CA ALA A 223 14.22 20.31 2.86
C ALA A 223 12.73 20.17 3.26
N CYS A 224 12.23 18.95 3.42
CA CYS A 224 10.89 18.69 3.94
C CYS A 224 10.69 19.30 5.34
N HIS A 225 11.65 19.08 6.25
CA HIS A 225 11.59 19.64 7.61
C HIS A 225 11.70 21.17 7.63
N ARG A 226 12.47 21.74 6.73
CA ARG A 226 12.62 23.21 6.59
C ARG A 226 11.52 23.84 5.76
N LYS A 227 10.63 23.04 5.15
CA LYS A 227 9.59 23.49 4.19
C LYS A 227 10.19 24.24 2.98
N ASP A 228 11.38 23.82 2.55
CA ASP A 228 12.09 24.39 1.40
C ASP A 228 11.78 23.58 0.13
N LYS A 229 10.69 23.98 -0.56
CA LYS A 229 10.24 23.31 -1.79
C LYS A 229 11.27 23.40 -2.92
N VAL A 230 11.96 24.53 -3.01
CA VAL A 230 12.93 24.74 -4.09
C VAL A 230 14.05 23.73 -3.95
N GLN A 231 14.60 23.56 -2.76
CA GLN A 231 15.66 22.59 -2.50
C GLN A 231 15.16 21.13 -2.63
N ALA A 232 13.93 20.85 -2.24
CA ALA A 232 13.39 19.48 -2.32
C ALA A 232 13.24 18.97 -3.76
N TYR A 233 13.00 19.86 -4.73
CA TYR A 233 12.72 19.50 -6.12
C TYR A 233 13.70 20.13 -7.14
N SER A 234 14.87 20.60 -6.67
CA SER A 234 15.94 21.13 -7.53
C SER A 234 16.81 20.05 -8.18
#